data_533f4192a851ec630c808356bf43a609
#
_entry.id   533f4192a851ec630c808356bf43a609
#
_cell.length_a   1.000
_cell.length_b   1.000
_cell.length_c   1.000
_cell.angle_alpha   90.00
_cell.angle_beta   90.00
_cell.angle_gamma   90.00
#
_symmetry.space_group_name_H-M   'P 1'
#
loop_
_entity.id
_entity.type
_entity.pdbx_description
1 polymer ?
#
loop_
_entity_poly.entity_id
_entity_poly.type
_entity_poly.pdbx_seq_one_letter_code
_entity_poly.pdbx_strand_id
1 'polypeptide(L)' 'MTTATRLTANQAKCAIYDLADDFSWETVAKEMVARMSGDEARDFLEDFTRLYAN' A
#
# COMPACT_ATOMS: atom_id res chain seq x y z
N MET A 1 -11.99 -22.00 10.48
CA MET A 1 -11.30 -21.07 10.07
C MET A 1 -10.35 -20.50 10.95
N THR A 2 -9.35 -20.17 10.50
CA THR A 2 -8.44 -19.69 11.24
C THR A 2 -8.62 -18.41 11.62
N THR A 3 -8.40 -18.10 12.72
CA THR A 3 -8.38 -16.88 13.12
C THR A 3 -7.19 -16.33 12.73
N ALA A 4 -7.26 -15.50 11.90
CA ALA A 4 -6.12 -14.91 11.48
C ALA A 4 -5.55 -14.09 12.51
N THR A 5 -4.34 -14.23 12.74
CA THR A 5 -3.66 -13.35 13.60
C THR A 5 -3.45 -12.10 12.84
N ARG A 6 -3.80 -10.99 13.41
CA ARG A 6 -3.60 -9.73 12.73
C ARG A 6 -2.13 -9.43 12.65
N LEU A 7 -1.70 -8.98 11.47
CA LEU A 7 -0.33 -8.61 11.29
C LEU A 7 -0.07 -7.28 11.96
N THR A 8 1.13 -7.09 12.43
CA THR A 8 1.52 -5.76 12.88
C THR A 8 1.72 -4.90 11.64
N ALA A 9 1.81 -3.60 11.83
CA ALA A 9 2.01 -2.69 10.70
C ALA A 9 3.28 -3.01 9.94
N ASN A 10 4.36 -3.34 10.64
CA ASN A 10 5.60 -3.67 9.96
C ASN A 10 5.50 -4.99 9.20
N GLN A 11 4.83 -5.97 9.76
CA GLN A 11 4.64 -7.23 9.07
C GLN A 11 3.79 -7.04 7.82
N ALA A 12 2.78 -6.18 7.89
CA ALA A 12 1.94 -5.91 6.73
C ALA A 12 2.73 -5.23 5.63
N LYS A 13 3.60 -4.29 5.98
CA LYS A 13 4.43 -3.64 4.97
C LYS A 13 5.34 -4.64 4.28
N CYS A 14 5.95 -5.53 5.05
CA CYS A 14 6.81 -6.55 4.45
C CYS A 14 6.03 -7.50 3.56
N ALA A 15 4.82 -7.85 3.96
CA ALA A 15 3.99 -8.74 3.15
C ALA A 15 3.62 -8.09 1.82
N ILE A 16 3.48 -6.76 1.79
CA ILE A 16 3.21 -6.07 0.54
C ILE A 16 4.40 -6.18 -0.42
N TYR A 17 5.63 -6.11 0.11
CA TYR A 17 6.79 -6.30 -0.75
C TYR A 17 6.81 -7.72 -1.35
N ASP A 18 6.40 -8.72 -0.57
CA ASP A 18 6.32 -10.08 -1.08
C ASP A 18 5.26 -10.20 -2.18
N LEU A 19 4.14 -9.52 -2.01
CA LEU A 19 3.11 -9.52 -3.04
C LEU A 19 3.63 -8.88 -4.32
N ALA A 20 4.41 -7.83 -4.18
CA ALA A 20 4.95 -7.15 -5.34
C ALA A 20 5.91 -8.03 -6.13
N ASP A 21 6.62 -8.91 -5.42
CA ASP A 21 7.50 -9.85 -6.11
C ASP A 21 6.70 -10.83 -6.95
N ASP A 22 5.51 -11.21 -6.50
CA ASP A 22 4.68 -12.16 -7.22
C ASP A 22 3.86 -11.50 -8.32
N PHE A 23 3.36 -10.31 -8.08
CA PHE A 23 2.38 -9.69 -8.96
C PHE A 23 2.84 -8.41 -9.63
N SER A 24 3.94 -7.86 -9.27
CA SER A 24 4.51 -6.61 -9.71
C SER A 24 3.98 -5.42 -8.93
N TRP A 25 4.78 -4.40 -8.84
CA TRP A 25 4.39 -3.19 -8.11
C TRP A 25 3.23 -2.48 -8.78
N GLU A 26 3.15 -2.55 -10.09
CA GLU A 26 2.05 -1.89 -10.80
C GLU A 26 0.71 -2.49 -10.37
N THR A 27 0.64 -3.80 -10.29
CA THR A 27 -0.59 -4.46 -9.87
C THR A 27 -0.92 -4.12 -8.43
N VAL A 28 0.08 -4.17 -7.55
CA VAL A 28 -0.14 -3.86 -6.14
C VAL A 28 -0.61 -2.42 -5.99
N ALA A 29 0.01 -1.49 -6.71
CA ALA A 29 -0.36 -0.09 -6.62
C ALA A 29 -1.79 0.15 -7.07
N LYS A 30 -2.19 -0.48 -8.16
CA LYS A 30 -3.56 -0.31 -8.64
C LYS A 30 -4.58 -0.80 -7.63
N GLU A 31 -4.28 -1.92 -6.99
CA GLU A 31 -5.18 -2.47 -5.99
C GLU A 31 -5.23 -1.57 -4.74
N MET A 32 -4.10 -1.02 -4.35
CA MET A 32 -4.07 -0.14 -3.20
C MET A 32 -4.90 1.11 -3.46
N VAL A 33 -4.75 1.70 -4.64
CA VAL A 33 -5.51 2.90 -4.99
C VAL A 33 -7.00 2.59 -5.03
N ALA A 34 -7.36 1.43 -5.54
CA ALA A 34 -8.77 1.05 -5.63
C ALA A 34 -9.43 0.97 -4.25
N ARG A 35 -8.63 0.74 -3.22
CA ARG A 35 -9.17 0.60 -1.87
C ARG A 35 -9.00 1.84 -1.01
N MET A 36 -8.38 2.88 -1.53
CA MET A 36 -8.23 4.12 -0.79
C MET A 36 -9.47 4.95 -0.90
N SER A 37 -9.75 5.71 0.15
CA SER A 37 -10.78 6.72 0.06
C SER A 37 -10.18 7.90 -0.71
N GLY A 38 -11.01 8.80 -1.17
CA GLY A 38 -10.52 9.98 -1.86
C GLY A 38 -9.59 10.82 -1.00
N ASP A 39 -9.91 10.93 0.28
CA ASP A 39 -9.07 11.70 1.19
C ASP A 39 -7.71 11.06 1.40
N GLU A 40 -7.68 9.74 1.51
CA GLU A 40 -6.41 9.04 1.66
C GLU A 40 -5.55 9.19 0.42
N ALA A 41 -6.17 9.11 -0.75
CA ALA A 41 -5.42 9.25 -1.99
C ALA A 41 -4.85 10.66 -2.13
N ARG A 42 -5.61 11.67 -1.72
CA ARG A 42 -5.15 13.05 -1.78
C ARG A 42 -3.98 13.26 -0.83
N ASP A 43 -4.09 12.73 0.39
CA ASP A 43 -3.02 12.88 1.36
C ASP A 43 -1.75 12.21 0.89
N PHE A 44 -1.88 11.01 0.32
CA PHE A 44 -0.72 10.32 -0.21
C PHE A 44 -0.10 11.11 -1.35
N LEU A 45 -0.91 11.65 -2.24
CA LEU A 45 -0.41 12.39 -3.37
C LEU A 45 0.34 13.64 -2.92
N GLU A 46 -0.21 14.34 -1.95
CA GLU A 46 0.44 15.55 -1.44
C GLU A 46 1.77 15.22 -0.78
N ASP A 47 1.82 14.18 0.01
CA ASP A 47 3.04 13.78 0.67
C ASP A 47 4.09 13.33 -0.32
N PHE A 48 3.69 12.53 -1.28
CA PHE A 48 4.62 12.03 -2.28
C PHE A 48 5.18 13.17 -3.11
N THR A 49 4.32 14.09 -3.52
CA THR A 49 4.75 15.23 -4.31
C THR A 49 5.74 16.09 -3.54
N ARG A 50 5.46 16.32 -2.27
CA ARG A 50 6.35 17.13 -1.46
C ARG A 50 7.71 16.49 -1.30
N LEU A 51 7.76 15.16 -1.19
CA LEU A 51 9.02 14.48 -1.00
C LEU A 51 9.84 14.35 -2.27
N TYR A 52 9.18 14.19 -3.40
CA TYR A 52 9.88 13.85 -4.63
C TYR A 52 9.85 14.90 -5.74
N ALA A 53 9.01 15.88 -5.64
CA ALA A 53 8.91 16.90 -6.68
C ALA A 53 9.54 18.19 -6.31
N ASN A 54 10.48 18.16 -5.48
CA ASN A 54 11.08 19.35 -5.04
C ASN A 54 11.91 19.97 -6.04
#